data_73fd7d974356fbd39aab80d28d07c317
#
_entry.id   73fd7d974356fbd39aab80d28d07c317
#
_cell.length_a   1.000
_cell.length_b   1.000
_cell.length_c   1.000
_cell.angle_alpha   90.00
_cell.angle_beta   90.00
_cell.angle_gamma   90.00
#
_symmetry.space_group_name_H-M   'P 1'
#
loop_
_entity.id
_entity.type
_entity.pdbx_description
1 polymer ?
#
loop_
_entity_poly.entity_id
_entity_poly.type
_entity_poly.pdbx_seq_one_letter_code
_entity_poly.pdbx_strand_id
1 'polypeptide(L)'
;MRLFSRFIPVVLAGALAAIAACGDSTGTGPQAASVTGVAGDSQTAATGATLAFPLSLVALDASGQPAQGVHVTWSATPGGGASFTPASTTTDVNGVASTTARLGSVVGSITIHAAVPGVSDVLYHATALDPCTYFGPYTFGQTVSGALAPGDCNYQNAGWLYDFYALDLPVGQQSIRIRMSSGTFDTWVDFFSAAGPLVGFDDDEVLGQVQNSQLDIILPGGSYVIGANSFDPFTTGAYSLSTETRPAAMNGCRQVWVARGVTVDDSLTAADCADSSATAHYYDVARIQLVQGTVLTIAEHSTAINPSLALYRILNLDSYDRSLVSQNDDSSAGNQTAFIQFTVVSSGPYDIVIGSSAGGETGAYTFDVSASTTLSPRTAAPIVRGRTRWGDLGLPRRAKH
;
A
#
# COMPACT_ATOMS: atom_id res chain seq x y z
N MET A 1 0.25 -54.33 -78.79
CA MET A 1 -0.61 -54.60 -79.93
C MET A 1 -1.37 -53.29 -80.28
N ARG A 2 -0.99 -52.77 -81.52
CA ARG A 2 -1.72 -51.86 -82.39
C ARG A 2 -2.43 -50.61 -81.76
N LEU A 3 -1.86 -49.36 -82.05
CA LEU A 3 -1.98 -48.51 -83.24
C LEU A 3 -3.41 -48.03 -83.56
N PHE A 4 -3.59 -46.70 -83.60
CA PHE A 4 -3.94 -45.76 -84.66
C PHE A 4 -4.36 -44.43 -84.02
N SER A 5 -3.63 -43.36 -84.08
CA SER A 5 -3.50 -42.32 -85.15
C SER A 5 -4.81 -41.86 -85.76
N ARG A 6 -5.19 -40.60 -85.61
CA ARG A 6 -5.65 -39.68 -86.67
C ARG A 6 -5.57 -38.21 -86.26
N PHE A 7 -4.95 -37.48 -87.15
CA PHE A 7 -4.84 -36.03 -87.26
C PHE A 7 -6.13 -35.34 -87.74
N ILE A 8 -6.22 -33.99 -87.50
CA ILE A 8 -6.67 -32.93 -88.44
C ILE A 8 -7.64 -31.96 -87.69
N PRO A 9 -7.75 -30.66 -87.99
CA PRO A 9 -6.80 -29.58 -88.20
C PRO A 9 -6.98 -28.31 -87.39
N VAL A 10 -6.04 -27.42 -87.49
CA VAL A 10 -6.00 -26.03 -87.01
C VAL A 10 -7.14 -25.16 -87.60
N VAL A 11 -7.86 -24.43 -86.71
CA VAL A 11 -8.51 -23.19 -87.13
C VAL A 11 -7.95 -22.08 -86.24
N LEU A 12 -7.22 -21.17 -86.86
CA LEU A 12 -6.68 -19.97 -86.31
C LEU A 12 -7.81 -18.93 -86.25
N ALA A 13 -8.28 -18.62 -85.01
CA ALA A 13 -9.12 -17.47 -84.78
C ALA A 13 -8.43 -16.50 -83.82
N GLY A 14 -8.00 -15.39 -84.40
CA GLY A 14 -7.35 -14.32 -83.67
C GLY A 14 -8.30 -13.69 -82.69
N ALA A 15 -8.00 -13.79 -81.39
CA ALA A 15 -8.63 -13.01 -80.37
C ALA A 15 -7.63 -11.92 -79.94
N LEU A 16 -8.04 -10.69 -80.19
CA LEU A 16 -7.40 -9.47 -79.73
C LEU A 16 -7.41 -9.50 -78.19
N ALA A 17 -6.28 -9.79 -77.55
CA ALA A 17 -6.12 -9.64 -76.09
C ALA A 17 -6.06 -8.14 -75.77
N ALA A 18 -7.14 -7.61 -75.25
CA ALA A 18 -7.13 -6.34 -74.53
C ALA A 18 -6.26 -6.55 -73.28
N ILE A 19 -5.05 -6.00 -73.23
CA ILE A 19 -4.25 -5.87 -72.07
C ILE A 19 -4.98 -4.85 -71.18
N ALA A 20 -5.81 -5.33 -70.25
CA ALA A 20 -6.21 -4.55 -69.12
C ALA A 20 -4.94 -4.33 -68.28
N ALA A 21 -4.37 -3.13 -68.34
CA ALA A 21 -3.41 -2.67 -67.38
C ALA A 21 -4.09 -2.74 -66.02
N CYS A 22 -3.83 -3.80 -65.25
CA CYS A 22 -3.96 -3.73 -63.78
C CYS A 22 -3.03 -2.62 -63.33
N GLY A 23 -3.57 -1.42 -63.19
CA GLY A 23 -2.91 -0.41 -62.40
C GLY A 23 -2.69 -1.03 -61.04
N ASP A 24 -1.43 -1.15 -60.64
CA ASP A 24 -1.05 -1.35 -59.27
C ASP A 24 -1.69 -0.22 -58.46
N SER A 25 -2.94 -0.47 -57.99
CA SER A 25 -3.43 0.30 -56.89
C SER A 25 -2.56 -0.17 -55.68
N THR A 26 -1.47 0.52 -55.44
CA THR A 26 -0.90 0.57 -54.11
C THR A 26 -2.01 1.10 -53.21
N GLY A 27 -2.85 0.16 -52.77
CA GLY A 27 -3.93 0.46 -51.83
C GLY A 27 -3.27 0.95 -50.58
N THR A 28 -3.21 2.28 -50.42
CA THR A 28 -2.98 2.87 -49.12
C THR A 28 -4.07 2.30 -48.23
N GLY A 29 -3.64 1.47 -47.25
CA GLY A 29 -4.58 0.95 -46.24
C GLY A 29 -5.37 2.09 -45.61
N PRO A 30 -6.33 1.80 -44.73
CA PRO A 30 -7.13 2.82 -44.07
C PRO A 30 -6.26 3.92 -43.54
N GLN A 31 -6.49 5.18 -43.96
CA GLN A 31 -5.71 6.33 -43.52
C GLN A 31 -6.54 7.25 -42.64
N ALA A 32 -5.97 7.68 -41.51
CA ALA A 32 -6.50 8.78 -40.75
C ALA A 32 -6.12 10.12 -41.37
N ALA A 33 -7.04 11.09 -41.37
CA ALA A 33 -6.76 12.48 -41.65
C ALA A 33 -6.47 13.28 -40.37
N SER A 34 -7.00 12.80 -39.23
CA SER A 34 -6.73 13.37 -37.92
C SER A 34 -6.82 12.30 -36.82
N VAL A 35 -6.07 12.53 -35.73
CA VAL A 35 -6.09 11.70 -34.51
C VAL A 35 -6.15 12.60 -33.28
N THR A 36 -6.87 12.15 -32.26
CA THR A 36 -6.99 12.87 -30.98
C THR A 36 -6.98 11.89 -29.82
N GLY A 37 -6.20 12.18 -28.77
CA GLY A 37 -6.23 11.43 -27.52
C GLY A 37 -7.54 11.66 -26.78
N VAL A 38 -8.17 10.60 -26.28
CA VAL A 38 -9.48 10.67 -25.61
C VAL A 38 -9.43 10.24 -24.15
N ALA A 39 -8.44 9.43 -23.74
CA ALA A 39 -8.28 9.02 -22.34
C ALA A 39 -6.86 8.58 -22.02
N GLY A 40 -6.52 8.62 -20.75
CA GLY A 40 -5.30 8.04 -20.20
C GLY A 40 -4.10 9.00 -20.11
N ASP A 41 -4.27 10.29 -20.41
CA ASP A 41 -3.19 11.28 -20.26
C ASP A 41 -2.94 11.66 -18.80
N SER A 42 -1.72 12.17 -18.51
CA SER A 42 -1.30 12.79 -17.24
C SER A 42 -1.43 11.87 -16.01
N GLN A 43 -1.13 10.58 -16.17
CA GLN A 43 -1.16 9.61 -15.10
C GLN A 43 0.16 9.55 -14.31
N THR A 44 0.08 9.19 -13.03
CA THR A 44 1.24 9.00 -12.15
C THR A 44 1.18 7.62 -11.52
N ALA A 45 2.31 6.89 -11.53
CA ALA A 45 2.44 5.59 -10.89
C ALA A 45 3.90 5.35 -10.46
N ALA A 46 4.14 4.33 -9.63
CA ALA A 46 5.50 3.88 -9.32
C ALA A 46 6.18 3.30 -10.59
N THR A 47 7.52 3.33 -10.63
CA THR A 47 8.28 2.60 -11.64
C THR A 47 7.89 1.11 -11.59
N GLY A 48 7.77 0.49 -12.77
CA GLY A 48 7.35 -0.90 -12.89
C GLY A 48 5.85 -1.15 -12.75
N ALA A 49 5.05 -0.17 -12.35
CA ALA A 49 3.60 -0.31 -12.23
C ALA A 49 2.87 -0.09 -13.58
N THR A 50 1.70 -0.70 -13.71
CA THR A 50 0.77 -0.44 -14.81
C THR A 50 -0.04 0.81 -14.53
N LEU A 51 -0.22 1.68 -15.53
CA LEU A 51 -1.07 2.86 -15.40
C LEU A 51 -2.53 2.44 -15.14
N ALA A 52 -3.21 3.20 -14.28
CA ALA A 52 -4.56 2.87 -13.80
C ALA A 52 -5.61 2.85 -14.93
N PHE A 53 -5.43 3.69 -15.93
CA PHE A 53 -6.35 3.80 -17.06
C PHE A 53 -5.62 3.52 -18.38
N PRO A 54 -6.25 2.79 -19.32
CA PRO A 54 -5.72 2.61 -20.66
C PRO A 54 -5.52 3.95 -21.38
N LEU A 55 -4.52 4.00 -22.25
CA LEU A 55 -4.37 5.09 -23.21
C LEU A 55 -5.27 4.82 -24.39
N SER A 56 -6.00 5.81 -24.86
CA SER A 56 -6.87 5.64 -26.03
C SER A 56 -6.95 6.91 -26.88
N LEU A 57 -7.05 6.70 -28.20
CA LEU A 57 -7.25 7.74 -29.20
C LEU A 57 -8.42 7.43 -30.12
N VAL A 58 -8.89 8.45 -30.82
CA VAL A 58 -9.84 8.33 -31.94
C VAL A 58 -9.14 8.82 -33.21
N ALA A 59 -9.27 8.06 -34.27
CA ALA A 59 -8.84 8.43 -35.63
C ALA A 59 -10.06 8.73 -36.50
N LEU A 60 -10.01 9.84 -37.25
CA LEU A 60 -11.04 10.25 -38.19
C LEU A 60 -10.45 10.30 -39.61
N ASP A 61 -11.25 9.97 -40.62
CA ASP A 61 -10.94 10.11 -42.02
C ASP A 61 -11.07 11.57 -42.51
N ALA A 62 -10.81 11.82 -43.79
CA ALA A 62 -10.90 13.14 -44.38
C ALA A 62 -12.33 13.73 -44.41
N SER A 63 -13.34 12.89 -44.20
CA SER A 63 -14.75 13.28 -44.09
C SER A 63 -15.20 13.55 -42.65
N GLY A 64 -14.27 13.38 -41.67
CA GLY A 64 -14.56 13.50 -40.25
C GLY A 64 -15.33 12.30 -39.66
N GLN A 65 -15.36 11.18 -40.40
CA GLN A 65 -15.98 9.94 -39.90
C GLN A 65 -14.94 9.04 -39.23
N PRO A 66 -15.34 8.13 -38.32
CA PRO A 66 -14.44 7.18 -37.71
C PRO A 66 -13.66 6.37 -38.74
N ALA A 67 -12.32 6.40 -38.65
CA ALA A 67 -11.42 5.67 -39.52
C ALA A 67 -11.10 4.30 -38.92
N GLN A 68 -11.79 3.25 -39.37
CA GLN A 68 -11.56 1.86 -38.94
C GLN A 68 -10.29 1.26 -39.60
N GLY A 69 -9.57 0.41 -38.84
CA GLY A 69 -8.44 -0.37 -39.35
C GLY A 69 -7.13 0.42 -39.48
N VAL A 70 -7.08 1.64 -38.94
CA VAL A 70 -5.85 2.46 -38.91
C VAL A 70 -4.87 1.87 -37.92
N HIS A 71 -3.63 1.67 -38.34
CA HIS A 71 -2.57 1.12 -37.51
C HIS A 71 -1.99 2.19 -36.56
N VAL A 72 -1.87 1.86 -35.28
CA VAL A 72 -1.29 2.72 -34.23
C VAL A 72 -0.12 1.99 -33.58
N THR A 73 1.04 2.64 -33.50
CA THR A 73 2.22 2.13 -32.79
C THR A 73 2.47 2.95 -31.54
N TRP A 74 2.64 2.28 -30.43
CA TRP A 74 2.87 2.90 -29.12
C TRP A 74 4.35 2.84 -28.74
N SER A 75 4.91 3.96 -28.32
CA SER A 75 6.31 4.05 -27.86
C SER A 75 6.45 5.08 -26.73
N ALA A 76 7.60 5.12 -26.05
CA ALA A 76 7.87 6.06 -24.96
C ALA A 76 9.22 6.73 -25.10
N THR A 77 9.33 7.97 -24.64
CA THR A 77 10.55 8.76 -24.51
C THR A 77 10.69 9.22 -23.05
N PRO A 78 11.83 8.96 -22.35
CA PRO A 78 13.00 8.23 -22.87
C PRO A 78 12.68 6.77 -23.18
N GLY A 79 13.46 6.17 -24.07
CA GLY A 79 13.34 4.74 -24.39
C GLY A 79 13.45 3.88 -23.11
N GLY A 80 12.58 2.87 -22.98
CA GLY A 80 12.47 2.07 -21.75
C GLY A 80 11.65 2.71 -20.64
N GLY A 81 11.11 3.92 -20.84
CA GLY A 81 10.23 4.59 -19.86
C GLY A 81 8.86 3.93 -19.70
N ALA A 82 8.36 3.23 -20.72
CA ALA A 82 7.15 2.41 -20.65
C ALA A 82 7.18 1.26 -21.65
N SER A 83 6.38 0.23 -21.37
CA SER A 83 6.03 -0.87 -22.28
C SER A 83 4.52 -0.92 -22.47
N PHE A 84 4.07 -1.47 -23.61
CA PHE A 84 2.67 -1.41 -24.01
C PHE A 84 2.12 -2.79 -24.32
N THR A 85 0.88 -3.04 -23.92
CA THR A 85 0.19 -4.30 -24.21
C THR A 85 -1.22 -4.01 -24.74
N PRO A 86 -1.43 -4.22 -26.04
CA PRO A 86 -0.44 -4.51 -27.09
C PRO A 86 0.40 -3.29 -27.50
N ALA A 87 1.62 -3.50 -28.00
CA ALA A 87 2.51 -2.41 -28.45
C ALA A 87 2.06 -1.80 -29.80
N SER A 88 1.20 -2.48 -30.52
CA SER A 88 0.58 -2.05 -31.77
C SER A 88 -0.90 -2.42 -31.76
N THR A 89 -1.74 -1.49 -32.18
CA THR A 89 -3.20 -1.68 -32.24
C THR A 89 -3.73 -1.21 -33.59
N THR A 90 -4.95 -1.60 -33.92
CA THR A 90 -5.71 -1.04 -35.04
C THR A 90 -7.01 -0.45 -34.52
N THR A 91 -7.47 0.64 -35.12
CA THR A 91 -8.73 1.27 -34.74
C THR A 91 -9.93 0.37 -35.04
N ASP A 92 -10.91 0.37 -34.14
CA ASP A 92 -12.19 -0.34 -34.30
C ASP A 92 -13.18 0.40 -35.21
N VAL A 93 -14.41 -0.07 -35.29
CA VAL A 93 -15.50 0.53 -36.10
C VAL A 93 -15.86 1.96 -35.69
N ASN A 94 -15.49 2.37 -34.47
CA ASN A 94 -15.67 3.72 -33.95
C ASN A 94 -14.41 4.59 -34.13
N GLY A 95 -13.40 4.08 -34.81
CA GLY A 95 -12.13 4.76 -34.97
C GLY A 95 -11.25 4.73 -33.72
N VAL A 96 -11.58 3.93 -32.68
CA VAL A 96 -10.88 3.90 -31.39
C VAL A 96 -9.77 2.87 -31.41
N ALA A 97 -8.57 3.28 -30.95
CA ALA A 97 -7.48 2.38 -30.59
C ALA A 97 -7.06 2.59 -29.15
N SER A 98 -6.71 1.53 -28.42
CA SER A 98 -6.28 1.62 -27.04
C SER A 98 -5.18 0.61 -26.69
N THR A 99 -4.37 0.95 -25.67
CA THR A 99 -3.36 0.07 -25.10
C THR A 99 -3.25 0.28 -23.59
N THR A 100 -2.74 -0.73 -22.88
CA THR A 100 -2.32 -0.62 -21.49
C THR A 100 -0.84 -0.32 -21.43
N ALA A 101 -0.42 0.67 -20.65
CA ALA A 101 0.97 1.03 -20.47
C ALA A 101 1.47 0.59 -19.09
N ARG A 102 2.65 -0.05 -19.05
CA ARG A 102 3.40 -0.35 -17.84
C ARG A 102 4.66 0.49 -17.82
N LEU A 103 4.88 1.28 -16.76
CA LEU A 103 6.07 2.10 -16.62
C LEU A 103 7.33 1.24 -16.49
N GLY A 104 8.44 1.73 -17.00
CA GLY A 104 9.77 1.13 -16.86
C GLY A 104 10.45 1.52 -15.55
N SER A 105 11.77 1.35 -15.48
CA SER A 105 12.58 1.71 -14.29
C SER A 105 13.05 3.17 -14.27
N VAL A 106 12.71 3.97 -15.29
CA VAL A 106 13.14 5.38 -15.39
C VAL A 106 12.19 6.24 -14.55
N VAL A 107 12.73 6.88 -13.51
CA VAL A 107 12.00 7.84 -12.66
C VAL A 107 11.90 9.19 -13.38
N GLY A 108 10.74 9.82 -13.30
CA GLY A 108 10.49 11.15 -13.85
C GLY A 108 9.41 11.17 -14.93
N SER A 109 9.42 12.22 -15.74
CA SER A 109 8.42 12.43 -16.79
C SER A 109 8.66 11.49 -17.97
N ILE A 110 7.62 10.83 -18.42
CA ILE A 110 7.57 9.93 -19.56
C ILE A 110 6.61 10.54 -20.59
N THR A 111 7.08 10.76 -21.79
CA THR A 111 6.22 11.10 -22.94
C THR A 111 5.91 9.82 -23.73
N ILE A 112 4.64 9.54 -23.92
CA ILE A 112 4.18 8.36 -24.68
C ILE A 112 3.64 8.84 -26.02
N HIS A 113 4.11 8.21 -27.09
CA HIS A 113 3.79 8.52 -28.47
C HIS A 113 2.84 7.46 -29.01
N ALA A 114 1.69 7.87 -29.50
CA ALA A 114 0.82 7.07 -30.33
C ALA A 114 1.00 7.49 -31.78
N ALA A 115 1.86 6.79 -32.49
CA ALA A 115 2.22 7.10 -33.88
C ALA A 115 1.24 6.47 -34.85
N VAL A 116 0.68 7.30 -35.73
CA VAL A 116 -0.24 6.92 -36.79
C VAL A 116 0.34 7.39 -38.15
N PRO A 117 0.50 6.52 -39.14
CA PRO A 117 1.08 6.91 -40.44
C PRO A 117 0.33 8.06 -41.10
N GLY A 118 1.06 9.09 -41.49
CA GLY A 118 0.54 10.23 -42.24
C GLY A 118 -0.06 11.38 -41.41
N VAL A 119 -0.11 11.27 -40.11
CA VAL A 119 -0.56 12.34 -39.20
C VAL A 119 0.44 12.52 -38.05
N SER A 120 0.33 13.65 -37.32
CA SER A 120 1.17 13.89 -36.14
C SER A 120 0.82 12.93 -35.02
N ASP A 121 1.85 12.50 -34.25
CA ASP A 121 1.65 11.66 -33.07
C ASP A 121 0.71 12.31 -32.06
N VAL A 122 -0.11 11.47 -31.42
CA VAL A 122 -0.78 11.86 -30.18
C VAL A 122 0.21 11.64 -29.04
N LEU A 123 0.38 12.66 -28.21
CA LEU A 123 1.26 12.61 -27.05
C LEU A 123 0.44 12.45 -25.77
N TYR A 124 0.89 11.52 -24.93
CA TYR A 124 0.42 11.35 -23.56
C TYR A 124 1.59 11.55 -22.59
N HIS A 125 1.29 12.00 -21.40
CA HIS A 125 2.26 12.23 -20.35
C HIS A 125 2.01 11.26 -19.20
N ALA A 126 3.07 10.70 -18.67
CA ALA A 126 3.03 9.94 -17.43
C ALA A 126 4.19 10.37 -16.55
N THR A 127 4.02 10.22 -15.23
CA THR A 127 5.10 10.45 -14.27
C THR A 127 5.39 9.15 -13.54
N ALA A 128 6.62 8.67 -13.69
CA ALA A 128 7.12 7.51 -12.97
C ALA A 128 7.78 7.96 -11.66
N LEU A 129 7.31 7.48 -10.52
CA LEU A 129 7.86 7.79 -9.21
C LEU A 129 8.69 6.63 -8.68
N ASP A 130 9.68 6.94 -7.83
CA ASP A 130 10.38 5.94 -7.04
C ASP A 130 9.35 5.21 -6.15
N PRO A 131 9.26 3.87 -6.20
CA PRO A 131 8.29 3.10 -5.42
C PRO A 131 8.43 3.34 -3.91
N CYS A 132 9.61 3.71 -3.42
CA CYS A 132 9.81 4.08 -2.02
C CYS A 132 9.28 5.47 -1.63
N THR A 133 8.84 6.26 -2.59
CA THR A 133 8.27 7.60 -2.37
C THR A 133 6.84 7.74 -2.93
N TYR A 134 6.34 6.69 -3.56
CA TYR A 134 4.98 6.66 -4.09
C TYR A 134 4.05 5.95 -3.13
N PHE A 135 2.98 6.62 -2.73
CA PHE A 135 1.93 6.04 -1.90
C PHE A 135 0.65 5.94 -2.71
N GLY A 136 0.19 4.71 -2.95
CA GLY A 136 -1.11 4.47 -3.55
C GLY A 136 -2.23 5.08 -2.71
N PRO A 137 -3.28 5.68 -3.31
CA PRO A 137 -4.41 6.18 -2.55
C PRO A 137 -5.18 5.00 -1.91
N TYR A 138 -5.57 5.17 -0.64
CA TYR A 138 -6.36 4.18 0.08
C TYR A 138 -7.54 4.85 0.78
N THR A 139 -8.73 4.28 0.64
CA THR A 139 -9.93 4.77 1.33
C THR A 139 -10.25 3.85 2.49
N PHE A 140 -10.45 4.42 3.69
CA PHE A 140 -10.83 3.67 4.88
C PHE A 140 -12.10 2.83 4.64
N GLY A 141 -12.07 1.58 5.10
CA GLY A 141 -13.16 0.61 4.88
C GLY A 141 -13.09 -0.14 3.54
N GLN A 142 -12.15 0.21 2.67
CA GLN A 142 -11.92 -0.48 1.41
C GLN A 142 -11.09 -1.76 1.61
N THR A 143 -11.33 -2.76 0.74
CA THR A 143 -10.41 -3.88 0.54
C THR A 143 -9.72 -3.70 -0.81
N VAL A 144 -8.39 -3.76 -0.81
CA VAL A 144 -7.57 -3.72 -2.04
C VAL A 144 -6.84 -5.04 -2.22
N SER A 145 -6.69 -5.45 -3.48
CA SER A 145 -5.80 -6.56 -3.87
C SER A 145 -4.51 -5.97 -4.41
N GLY A 146 -3.38 -6.36 -3.84
CA GLY A 146 -2.04 -5.98 -4.26
C GLY A 146 -1.17 -7.19 -4.54
N ALA A 147 0.06 -6.95 -4.95
CA ALA A 147 1.06 -8.01 -5.10
C ALA A 147 2.46 -7.45 -4.90
N LEU A 148 3.23 -8.05 -3.99
CA LEU A 148 4.65 -7.75 -3.85
C LEU A 148 5.42 -8.25 -5.07
N ALA A 149 6.22 -7.39 -5.67
CA ALA A 149 6.96 -7.64 -6.91
C ALA A 149 8.39 -7.06 -6.84
N PRO A 150 9.34 -7.56 -7.65
CA PRO A 150 10.73 -7.08 -7.62
C PRO A 150 10.91 -5.59 -7.97
N GLY A 151 9.86 -4.94 -8.51
CA GLY A 151 9.85 -3.50 -8.82
C GLY A 151 9.34 -2.60 -7.69
N ASP A 152 8.89 -3.19 -6.59
CA ASP A 152 8.38 -2.44 -5.44
C ASP A 152 9.52 -1.82 -4.63
N CYS A 153 9.16 -1.00 -3.63
CA CYS A 153 10.16 -0.39 -2.77
C CYS A 153 10.97 -1.46 -2.02
N ASN A 154 12.22 -1.62 -2.40
CA ASN A 154 13.18 -2.40 -1.62
C ASN A 154 13.84 -1.49 -0.58
N TYR A 155 13.20 -1.37 0.57
CA TYR A 155 13.60 -0.44 1.60
C TYR A 155 15.02 -0.73 2.09
N GLN A 156 15.90 0.27 2.03
CA GLN A 156 17.33 0.19 2.39
C GLN A 156 18.10 -0.94 1.68
N ASN A 157 17.62 -1.45 0.55
CA ASN A 157 18.18 -2.61 -0.15
C ASN A 157 18.31 -3.87 0.73
N ALA A 158 17.48 -3.98 1.76
CA ALA A 158 17.48 -5.10 2.69
C ALA A 158 16.67 -6.31 2.22
N GLY A 159 15.99 -6.20 1.07
CA GLY A 159 15.22 -7.27 0.44
C GLY A 159 13.74 -7.27 0.81
N TRP A 160 13.31 -6.49 1.77
CA TRP A 160 11.88 -6.32 2.06
C TRP A 160 11.24 -5.42 1.02
N LEU A 161 10.28 -5.98 0.30
CA LEU A 161 9.51 -5.29 -0.73
C LEU A 161 8.25 -4.71 -0.09
N TYR A 162 7.97 -3.43 -0.39
CA TYR A 162 6.84 -2.70 0.18
C TYR A 162 5.93 -2.13 -0.90
N ASP A 163 4.64 -2.30 -0.69
CA ASP A 163 3.61 -1.43 -1.26
C ASP A 163 3.15 -0.45 -0.17
N PHE A 164 3.18 0.85 -0.47
CA PHE A 164 2.73 1.88 0.46
C PHE A 164 1.38 2.47 0.07
N TYR A 165 0.51 2.66 1.06
CA TYR A 165 -0.83 3.22 0.88
C TYR A 165 -1.03 4.43 1.80
N ALA A 166 -1.43 5.57 1.21
CA ALA A 166 -1.79 6.77 1.95
C ALA A 166 -3.23 6.64 2.50
N LEU A 167 -3.39 6.78 3.81
CA LEU A 167 -4.66 6.69 4.51
C LEU A 167 -4.92 7.99 5.29
N ASP A 168 -6.03 8.66 4.97
CA ASP A 168 -6.52 9.80 5.75
C ASP A 168 -7.67 9.35 6.65
N LEU A 169 -7.57 9.64 7.95
CA LEU A 169 -8.58 9.34 8.96
C LEU A 169 -9.28 10.62 9.41
N PRO A 170 -10.61 10.59 9.67
CA PRO A 170 -11.36 11.75 10.16
C PRO A 170 -10.77 12.33 11.44
N VAL A 171 -11.02 13.63 11.67
CA VAL A 171 -10.64 14.31 12.91
C VAL A 171 -11.32 13.65 14.12
N GLY A 172 -10.59 13.58 15.22
CA GLY A 172 -11.01 12.92 16.45
C GLY A 172 -10.28 11.59 16.66
N GLN A 173 -10.52 10.93 17.78
CA GLN A 173 -9.92 9.64 18.07
C GLN A 173 -10.57 8.55 17.20
N GLN A 174 -9.75 7.68 16.65
CA GLN A 174 -10.14 6.56 15.82
C GLN A 174 -9.69 5.25 16.47
N SER A 175 -10.50 4.20 16.34
CA SER A 175 -10.15 2.83 16.70
C SER A 175 -10.33 1.96 15.48
N ILE A 176 -9.22 1.50 14.92
CA ILE A 176 -9.21 0.83 13.62
C ILE A 176 -8.48 -0.51 13.68
N ARG A 177 -8.82 -1.36 12.75
CA ARG A 177 -8.15 -2.62 12.45
C ARG A 177 -7.66 -2.60 11.02
N ILE A 178 -6.41 -2.98 10.83
CA ILE A 178 -5.78 -3.19 9.53
C ILE A 178 -5.51 -4.69 9.40
N ARG A 179 -5.96 -5.31 8.32
CA ARG A 179 -5.69 -6.72 8.03
C ARG A 179 -4.98 -6.87 6.71
N MET A 180 -3.95 -7.70 6.69
CA MET A 180 -3.32 -8.17 5.47
C MET A 180 -3.32 -9.69 5.46
N SER A 181 -3.66 -10.28 4.31
CA SER A 181 -3.68 -11.73 4.14
C SER A 181 -3.07 -12.13 2.81
N SER A 182 -2.36 -13.24 2.78
CA SER A 182 -1.80 -13.85 1.58
C SER A 182 -1.94 -15.37 1.64
N GLY A 183 -2.17 -15.99 0.49
CA GLY A 183 -2.11 -17.45 0.35
C GLY A 183 -0.72 -17.95 -0.04
N THR A 184 0.26 -17.07 -0.20
CA THR A 184 1.58 -17.41 -0.77
C THR A 184 2.75 -17.03 0.12
N PHE A 185 2.57 -16.13 1.07
CA PHE A 185 3.64 -15.68 1.97
C PHE A 185 3.10 -15.26 3.33
N ASP A 186 3.97 -15.21 4.31
CA ASP A 186 3.77 -14.66 5.63
C ASP A 186 3.76 -13.14 5.56
N THR A 187 2.63 -12.52 5.95
CA THR A 187 2.42 -11.08 5.77
C THR A 187 3.02 -10.27 6.92
N TRP A 188 3.34 -9.02 6.63
CA TRP A 188 3.76 -8.03 7.62
C TRP A 188 3.16 -6.68 7.28
N VAL A 189 2.53 -6.03 8.26
CA VAL A 189 2.00 -4.68 8.13
C VAL A 189 2.79 -3.72 9.00
N ASP A 190 3.36 -2.68 8.40
CA ASP A 190 3.86 -1.51 9.10
C ASP A 190 2.87 -0.35 8.97
N PHE A 191 2.71 0.44 10.03
CA PHE A 191 1.82 1.59 10.04
C PHE A 191 2.55 2.83 10.54
N PHE A 192 2.62 3.84 9.68
CA PHE A 192 3.39 5.05 9.90
C PHE A 192 2.50 6.27 10.03
N SER A 193 2.90 7.22 10.87
CA SER A 193 2.42 8.60 10.73
C SER A 193 2.88 9.16 9.40
N ALA A 194 2.08 9.99 8.76
CA ALA A 194 2.47 10.71 7.55
C ALA A 194 3.72 11.59 7.73
N ALA A 195 4.09 11.94 8.96
CA ALA A 195 5.35 12.61 9.29
C ALA A 195 6.58 11.67 9.32
N GLY A 196 6.38 10.35 9.11
CA GLY A 196 7.43 9.35 8.96
C GLY A 196 7.59 8.35 10.11
N PRO A 197 7.37 8.69 11.41
CA PRO A 197 7.57 7.72 12.49
C PRO A 197 6.61 6.53 12.39
N LEU A 198 7.14 5.34 12.69
CA LEU A 198 6.36 4.13 12.89
C LEU A 198 5.42 4.32 14.08
N VAL A 199 4.16 3.92 13.93
CA VAL A 199 3.10 4.01 14.95
C VAL A 199 2.77 2.63 15.49
N GLY A 200 2.77 1.61 14.63
CA GLY A 200 2.52 0.23 14.98
C GLY A 200 2.87 -0.72 13.85
N PHE A 201 2.89 -2.00 14.13
CA PHE A 201 3.13 -3.08 13.16
C PHE A 201 2.54 -4.39 13.66
N ASP A 202 2.36 -5.32 12.75
CA ASP A 202 1.91 -6.69 13.06
C ASP A 202 2.33 -7.67 11.99
N ASP A 203 2.68 -8.90 12.39
CA ASP A 203 3.02 -10.02 11.50
C ASP A 203 2.01 -11.16 11.56
N ASP A 204 1.49 -11.49 12.75
CA ASP A 204 0.60 -12.62 12.97
C ASP A 204 -0.73 -12.22 13.61
N GLU A 205 -1.85 -12.59 13.01
CA GLU A 205 -3.18 -12.45 13.63
C GLU A 205 -3.26 -13.24 14.94
N VAL A 206 -2.61 -14.41 15.01
CA VAL A 206 -2.38 -15.21 16.21
C VAL A 206 -0.93 -15.64 16.20
N LEU A 207 -0.16 -15.21 17.17
CA LEU A 207 1.28 -15.41 17.25
C LEU A 207 1.71 -16.85 16.91
N GLY A 208 2.51 -17.00 15.85
CA GLY A 208 3.07 -18.27 15.39
C GLY A 208 2.06 -19.30 14.86
N GLN A 209 0.81 -18.89 14.58
CA GLN A 209 -0.24 -19.80 14.12
C GLN A 209 -0.91 -19.36 12.81
N VAL A 210 -0.94 -18.09 12.50
CA VAL A 210 -1.61 -17.52 11.33
C VAL A 210 -0.67 -16.56 10.63
N GLN A 211 -0.33 -16.86 9.39
CA GLN A 211 0.57 -16.05 8.55
C GLN A 211 -0.10 -14.79 7.98
N ASN A 212 -1.15 -14.29 8.62
CA ASN A 212 -1.85 -13.08 8.24
C ASN A 212 -1.68 -12.04 9.34
N SER A 213 -1.44 -10.80 8.96
CA SER A 213 -1.30 -9.69 9.91
C SER A 213 -2.65 -9.10 10.28
N GLN A 214 -2.80 -8.73 11.56
CA GLN A 214 -3.93 -7.96 12.05
C GLN A 214 -3.47 -6.92 13.09
N LEU A 215 -3.31 -5.69 12.65
CA LEU A 215 -2.96 -4.56 13.49
C LEU A 215 -4.22 -3.87 14.03
N ASP A 216 -4.41 -3.93 15.34
CA ASP A 216 -5.44 -3.20 16.06
C ASP A 216 -4.83 -1.96 16.71
N ILE A 217 -5.38 -0.76 16.44
CA ILE A 217 -4.79 0.49 16.91
C ILE A 217 -5.83 1.55 17.27
N ILE A 218 -5.57 2.29 18.37
CA ILE A 218 -6.29 3.50 18.80
C ILE A 218 -5.36 4.69 18.58
N LEU A 219 -5.83 5.71 17.84
CA LEU A 219 -5.01 6.82 17.40
C LEU A 219 -5.84 8.08 17.13
N PRO A 220 -5.23 9.29 17.13
CA PRO A 220 -5.88 10.50 16.64
C PRO A 220 -6.18 10.41 15.14
N GLY A 221 -7.21 11.14 14.69
CA GLY A 221 -7.41 11.36 13.26
C GLY A 221 -6.23 12.11 12.63
N GLY A 222 -5.99 11.87 11.34
CA GLY A 222 -4.86 12.46 10.62
C GLY A 222 -4.46 11.65 9.39
N SER A 223 -3.31 12.00 8.82
CA SER A 223 -2.76 11.31 7.65
C SER A 223 -1.73 10.27 8.07
N TYR A 224 -1.86 9.08 7.52
CA TYR A 224 -1.05 7.90 7.83
C TYR A 224 -0.61 7.19 6.55
N VAL A 225 0.31 6.23 6.69
CA VAL A 225 0.75 5.35 5.62
C VAL A 225 0.75 3.92 6.10
N ILE A 226 0.10 3.04 5.34
CA ILE A 226 0.16 1.59 5.54
C ILE A 226 1.29 1.06 4.65
N GLY A 227 2.24 0.32 5.22
CA GLY A 227 3.24 -0.45 4.50
C GLY A 227 2.85 -1.91 4.50
N ALA A 228 2.48 -2.43 3.32
CA ALA A 228 2.19 -3.84 3.11
C ALA A 228 3.48 -4.53 2.66
N ASN A 229 3.93 -5.54 3.38
CA ASN A 229 5.13 -6.29 3.03
C ASN A 229 5.08 -7.74 3.56
N SER A 230 6.16 -8.49 3.43
CA SER A 230 6.30 -9.87 3.91
C SER A 230 7.21 -9.95 5.13
N PHE A 231 7.01 -10.97 5.98
CA PHE A 231 7.93 -11.29 7.06
C PHE A 231 9.33 -11.62 6.51
N ASP A 232 9.41 -12.47 5.47
CA ASP A 232 10.67 -12.86 4.86
C ASP A 232 11.10 -11.89 3.75
N PRO A 233 12.39 -11.57 3.63
CA PRO A 233 12.92 -10.73 2.55
C PRO A 233 12.82 -11.44 1.19
N PHE A 234 12.85 -10.66 0.09
CA PHE A 234 12.79 -11.10 -1.31
C PHE A 234 11.55 -11.91 -1.69
N THR A 235 10.52 -11.86 -0.85
CA THR A 235 9.25 -12.55 -1.07
C THR A 235 8.37 -11.74 -2.02
N THR A 236 7.70 -12.45 -2.92
CA THR A 236 6.76 -11.88 -3.90
C THR A 236 5.47 -12.68 -3.90
N GLY A 237 4.36 -12.05 -4.26
CA GLY A 237 3.07 -12.72 -4.35
C GLY A 237 1.90 -11.80 -4.09
N ALA A 238 0.70 -12.32 -4.34
CA ALA A 238 -0.54 -11.56 -4.17
C ALA A 238 -0.96 -11.48 -2.69
N TYR A 239 -1.58 -10.37 -2.32
CA TYR A 239 -2.17 -10.17 -1.00
C TYR A 239 -3.50 -9.42 -1.09
N SER A 240 -4.24 -9.43 0.02
CA SER A 240 -5.41 -8.59 0.27
C SER A 240 -5.15 -7.71 1.49
N LEU A 241 -5.43 -6.41 1.38
CA LEU A 241 -5.31 -5.44 2.47
C LEU A 241 -6.67 -4.79 2.72
N SER A 242 -7.12 -4.75 3.98
CA SER A 242 -8.38 -4.14 4.37
C SER A 242 -8.26 -3.35 5.67
N THR A 243 -9.15 -2.36 5.85
CA THR A 243 -9.30 -1.63 7.10
C THR A 243 -10.75 -1.62 7.55
N GLU A 244 -10.97 -1.63 8.85
CA GLU A 244 -12.31 -1.55 9.44
C GLU A 244 -12.28 -0.80 10.78
N THR A 245 -13.43 -0.28 11.21
CA THR A 245 -13.59 0.21 12.59
C THR A 245 -13.63 -0.96 13.54
N ARG A 246 -12.93 -0.86 14.68
CA ARG A 246 -13.01 -1.80 15.78
C ARG A 246 -13.60 -1.14 17.02
N PRO A 247 -14.14 -1.91 18.00
CA PRO A 247 -14.46 -1.36 19.31
C PRO A 247 -13.25 -0.66 19.93
N ALA A 248 -13.46 0.46 20.62
CA ALA A 248 -12.38 1.20 21.28
C ALA A 248 -11.82 0.47 22.51
N ALA A 249 -12.58 -0.49 23.05
CA ALA A 249 -12.20 -1.29 24.20
C ALA A 249 -10.96 -2.16 23.95
N MET A 250 -10.15 -2.37 24.99
CA MET A 250 -9.07 -3.36 25.00
C MET A 250 -9.68 -4.69 25.42
N ASN A 251 -9.79 -5.64 24.47
CA ASN A 251 -10.51 -6.88 24.71
C ASN A 251 -9.54 -8.04 25.01
N GLY A 252 -9.59 -8.53 26.25
CA GLY A 252 -8.88 -9.72 26.69
C GLY A 252 -7.35 -9.56 26.61
N CYS A 253 -6.64 -10.68 26.52
CA CYS A 253 -5.16 -10.69 26.44
C CYS A 253 -4.59 -10.26 25.10
N ARG A 254 -5.38 -9.70 24.19
CA ARG A 254 -4.88 -9.22 22.91
C ARG A 254 -4.34 -7.79 23.05
N GLN A 255 -3.11 -7.61 22.64
CA GLN A 255 -2.48 -6.29 22.64
C GLN A 255 -3.13 -5.37 21.62
N VAL A 256 -3.38 -4.14 22.03
CA VAL A 256 -3.87 -3.06 21.18
C VAL A 256 -2.82 -1.98 21.10
N TRP A 257 -2.44 -1.60 19.90
CA TRP A 257 -1.55 -0.46 19.73
C TRP A 257 -2.26 0.84 20.08
N VAL A 258 -1.54 1.73 20.74
CA VAL A 258 -2.02 3.08 21.04
C VAL A 258 -1.05 4.12 20.53
N ALA A 259 -1.56 5.15 19.89
CA ALA A 259 -0.76 6.31 19.54
C ALA A 259 -0.75 7.33 20.70
N ARG A 260 0.15 8.29 20.61
CA ARG A 260 0.19 9.41 21.55
C ARG A 260 -1.03 10.32 21.39
N GLY A 261 -1.53 10.87 22.47
CA GLY A 261 -2.67 11.80 22.47
C GLY A 261 -4.02 11.14 22.42
N VAL A 262 -4.11 9.89 22.88
CA VAL A 262 -5.38 9.17 23.00
C VAL A 262 -5.80 9.02 24.46
N THR A 263 -7.11 8.98 24.67
CA THR A 263 -7.77 8.63 25.91
C THR A 263 -8.65 7.41 25.65
N VAL A 264 -8.49 6.35 26.42
CA VAL A 264 -9.24 5.11 26.27
C VAL A 264 -10.12 4.91 27.51
N ASP A 265 -11.43 4.83 27.30
CA ASP A 265 -12.38 4.42 28.33
C ASP A 265 -12.64 2.93 28.17
N ASP A 266 -12.38 2.15 29.23
CA ASP A 266 -12.55 0.70 29.23
C ASP A 266 -12.96 0.17 30.60
N SER A 267 -13.01 -1.14 30.76
CA SER A 267 -13.38 -1.80 32.02
C SER A 267 -12.62 -3.12 32.15
N LEU A 268 -11.94 -3.32 33.27
CA LEU A 268 -11.42 -4.63 33.62
C LEU A 268 -12.56 -5.62 33.87
N THR A 269 -12.45 -6.78 33.32
CA THR A 269 -13.39 -7.90 33.44
C THR A 269 -12.64 -9.22 33.71
N ALA A 270 -13.38 -10.23 34.14
CA ALA A 270 -12.80 -11.58 34.33
C ALA A 270 -12.41 -12.28 32.99
N ALA A 271 -12.71 -11.66 31.85
CA ALA A 271 -12.31 -12.16 30.53
C ALA A 271 -10.97 -11.58 30.06
N ASP A 272 -10.44 -10.57 30.75
CA ASP A 272 -9.16 -9.95 30.44
C ASP A 272 -7.98 -10.81 30.88
N CYS A 273 -6.77 -10.36 30.60
CA CYS A 273 -5.59 -11.03 31.08
C CYS A 273 -5.59 -11.13 32.60
N ALA A 274 -5.12 -12.25 33.09
CA ALA A 274 -4.99 -12.47 34.52
C ALA A 274 -3.61 -13.02 34.85
N ASP A 275 -3.06 -12.60 35.98
CA ASP A 275 -1.85 -13.22 36.51
C ASP A 275 -2.16 -14.59 37.16
N SER A 276 -1.11 -15.32 37.55
CA SER A 276 -1.22 -16.64 38.16
C SER A 276 -1.37 -16.63 39.69
N SER A 277 -1.68 -15.47 40.29
CA SER A 277 -1.87 -15.32 41.73
C SER A 277 -3.13 -16.05 42.23
N ALA A 278 -3.20 -16.36 43.52
CA ALA A 278 -4.35 -17.05 44.12
C ALA A 278 -5.65 -16.25 43.98
N THR A 279 -5.54 -14.90 43.95
CA THR A 279 -6.62 -13.99 43.58
C THR A 279 -6.14 -13.25 42.35
N ALA A 280 -6.61 -13.65 41.16
CA ALA A 280 -6.15 -13.14 39.89
C ALA A 280 -6.23 -11.60 39.84
N HIS A 281 -5.16 -10.96 39.39
CA HIS A 281 -5.20 -9.53 39.03
C HIS A 281 -5.50 -9.46 37.55
N TYR A 282 -6.60 -8.82 37.19
CA TYR A 282 -6.98 -8.62 35.80
C TYR A 282 -6.26 -7.41 35.23
N TYR A 283 -5.89 -7.47 33.96
CA TYR A 283 -5.21 -6.38 33.28
C TYR A 283 -5.39 -6.42 31.77
N ASP A 284 -5.30 -5.25 31.16
CA ASP A 284 -5.21 -5.02 29.72
C ASP A 284 -3.77 -4.68 29.31
N VAL A 285 -3.46 -4.84 28.01
CA VAL A 285 -2.14 -4.54 27.48
C VAL A 285 -2.27 -3.61 26.28
N ALA A 286 -1.82 -2.37 26.44
CA ALA A 286 -1.61 -1.43 25.35
C ALA A 286 -0.14 -1.50 24.88
N ARG A 287 0.09 -1.42 23.58
CA ARG A 287 1.43 -1.33 22.99
C ARG A 287 1.64 0.02 22.34
N ILE A 288 2.81 0.62 22.56
CA ILE A 288 3.16 1.91 21.97
C ILE A 288 4.58 1.88 21.37
N GLN A 289 4.74 2.49 20.19
CA GLN A 289 6.07 2.73 19.60
C GLN A 289 6.65 4.03 20.13
N LEU A 290 7.84 3.97 20.74
CA LEU A 290 8.50 5.11 21.32
C LEU A 290 9.88 5.35 20.71
N VAL A 291 10.28 6.61 20.69
CA VAL A 291 11.60 7.06 20.20
C VAL A 291 12.43 7.56 21.38
N GLN A 292 13.71 7.22 21.39
CA GLN A 292 14.65 7.69 22.43
C GLN A 292 14.57 9.21 22.62
N GLY A 293 14.59 9.66 23.85
CA GLY A 293 14.47 11.07 24.24
C GLY A 293 13.01 11.57 24.35
N THR A 294 12.01 10.75 24.03
CA THR A 294 10.61 11.08 24.32
C THR A 294 10.36 11.04 25.83
N VAL A 295 9.61 12.00 26.36
CA VAL A 295 9.03 11.94 27.70
C VAL A 295 7.60 11.44 27.55
N LEU A 296 7.38 10.17 27.93
CA LEU A 296 6.07 9.52 27.97
C LEU A 296 5.40 9.86 29.29
N THR A 297 4.11 10.19 29.22
CA THR A 297 3.22 10.35 30.39
C THR A 297 2.02 9.44 30.20
N ILE A 298 1.74 8.60 31.19
CA ILE A 298 0.63 7.67 31.25
C ILE A 298 -0.14 7.92 32.53
N ALA A 299 -1.46 7.96 32.45
CA ALA A 299 -2.33 8.04 33.60
C ALA A 299 -3.47 7.04 33.46
N GLU A 300 -3.82 6.35 34.54
CA GLU A 300 -5.01 5.53 34.67
C GLU A 300 -5.85 6.07 35.82
N HIS A 301 -7.12 6.29 35.56
CA HIS A 301 -8.09 6.83 36.50
C HIS A 301 -9.25 5.86 36.67
N SER A 302 -9.63 5.57 37.89
CA SER A 302 -10.82 4.79 38.18
C SER A 302 -11.41 5.17 39.54
N THR A 303 -12.72 4.96 39.70
CA THR A 303 -13.42 4.98 40.99
C THR A 303 -13.98 3.60 41.35
N ALA A 304 -13.78 2.61 40.44
CA ALA A 304 -14.32 1.27 40.57
C ALA A 304 -13.27 0.22 40.94
N ILE A 305 -11.99 0.49 40.59
CA ILE A 305 -10.84 -0.37 40.88
C ILE A 305 -9.72 0.48 41.52
N ASN A 306 -8.72 -0.16 42.09
CA ASN A 306 -7.49 0.49 42.51
C ASN A 306 -6.46 0.46 41.37
N PRO A 307 -6.28 1.55 40.59
CA PRO A 307 -5.49 1.57 39.35
C PRO A 307 -4.04 1.16 39.54
N SER A 308 -3.48 0.45 38.58
CA SER A 308 -2.08 0.00 38.61
C SER A 308 -1.50 -0.03 37.21
N LEU A 309 -0.43 0.71 36.98
CA LEU A 309 0.30 0.80 35.73
C LEU A 309 1.66 0.15 35.80
N ALA A 310 2.03 -0.61 34.77
CA ALA A 310 3.40 -1.05 34.57
C ALA A 310 3.83 -0.85 33.11
N LEU A 311 5.02 -0.27 32.94
CA LEU A 311 5.62 -0.04 31.62
C LEU A 311 6.76 -1.02 31.41
N TYR A 312 6.69 -1.79 30.35
CA TYR A 312 7.71 -2.76 29.94
C TYR A 312 8.32 -2.37 28.59
N ARG A 313 9.63 -2.47 28.50
CA ARG A 313 10.31 -2.42 27.20
C ARG A 313 10.33 -3.81 26.59
N ILE A 314 9.93 -3.96 25.33
CA ILE A 314 10.06 -5.19 24.58
C ILE A 314 11.51 -5.36 24.13
N LEU A 315 12.14 -6.45 24.49
CA LEU A 315 13.51 -6.80 24.13
C LEU A 315 13.57 -7.71 22.92
N ASN A 316 12.59 -8.61 22.80
CA ASN A 316 12.42 -9.52 21.67
C ASN A 316 10.91 -9.75 21.47
N LEU A 317 10.44 -9.55 20.25
CA LEU A 317 9.02 -9.71 19.89
C LEU A 317 8.64 -11.19 19.80
N ASP A 318 9.54 -12.04 19.29
CA ASP A 318 9.25 -13.45 19.04
C ASP A 318 9.17 -14.28 20.33
N SER A 319 10.01 -13.95 21.30
CA SER A 319 10.03 -14.64 22.62
C SER A 319 9.21 -13.91 23.69
N TYR A 320 8.61 -12.77 23.37
CA TYR A 320 7.94 -11.91 24.35
C TYR A 320 8.82 -11.49 25.54
N ASP A 321 10.14 -11.47 25.33
CA ASP A 321 11.04 -10.97 26.36
C ASP A 321 10.81 -9.49 26.58
N ARG A 322 10.46 -9.14 27.81
CA ARG A 322 10.21 -7.76 28.19
C ARG A 322 10.87 -7.43 29.52
N SER A 323 11.31 -6.20 29.67
CA SER A 323 11.94 -5.69 30.91
C SER A 323 11.07 -4.60 31.50
N LEU A 324 10.71 -4.74 32.76
CA LEU A 324 10.01 -3.69 33.51
C LEU A 324 10.93 -2.45 33.60
N VAL A 325 10.40 -1.29 33.20
CA VAL A 325 11.12 -0.02 33.24
C VAL A 325 10.52 1.01 34.19
N SER A 326 9.23 0.91 34.47
CA SER A 326 8.53 1.73 35.46
C SER A 326 7.22 1.08 35.89
N GLN A 327 6.80 1.31 37.10
CA GLN A 327 5.47 0.92 37.60
C GLN A 327 4.97 1.91 38.66
N ASN A 328 3.65 2.01 38.79
CA ASN A 328 2.99 2.83 39.81
C ASN A 328 1.57 2.32 40.02
N ASP A 329 1.12 2.26 41.26
CA ASP A 329 -0.25 1.91 41.64
C ASP A 329 -1.04 3.11 42.17
N ASP A 330 -0.37 4.04 42.88
CA ASP A 330 -0.97 5.25 43.39
C ASP A 330 -0.10 6.47 43.13
N SER A 331 -0.64 7.55 42.59
CA SER A 331 0.07 8.83 42.44
C SER A 331 0.28 9.55 43.79
N SER A 332 -0.55 9.22 44.80
CA SER A 332 -0.41 9.57 46.21
C SER A 332 -1.34 8.69 47.05
N ALA A 333 -1.01 8.42 48.29
CA ALA A 333 -1.80 7.56 49.18
C ALA A 333 -3.29 7.98 49.23
N GLY A 334 -4.17 7.05 48.84
CA GLY A 334 -5.62 7.25 48.77
C GLY A 334 -6.14 7.94 47.53
N ASN A 335 -5.30 8.08 46.49
CA ASN A 335 -5.71 8.57 45.19
C ASN A 335 -5.94 7.40 44.22
N GLN A 336 -7.11 7.32 43.63
CA GLN A 336 -7.47 6.30 42.61
C GLN A 336 -6.94 6.65 41.24
N THR A 337 -5.64 6.95 41.14
CA THR A 337 -4.95 7.32 39.91
C THR A 337 -3.53 6.76 39.92
N ALA A 338 -3.24 5.85 39.02
CA ALA A 338 -1.87 5.44 38.70
C ALA A 338 -1.26 6.38 37.67
N PHE A 339 0.02 6.74 37.84
CA PHE A 339 0.69 7.71 36.99
C PHE A 339 2.16 7.34 36.75
N ILE A 340 2.56 7.28 35.49
CA ILE A 340 3.95 7.08 35.09
C ILE A 340 4.40 8.26 34.21
N GLN A 341 5.55 8.85 34.57
CA GLN A 341 6.32 9.72 33.67
C GLN A 341 7.69 9.07 33.44
N PHE A 342 8.02 8.81 32.18
CA PHE A 342 9.22 8.05 31.81
C PHE A 342 9.95 8.70 30.63
N THR A 343 11.26 8.96 30.77
CA THR A 343 12.09 9.37 29.64
C THR A 343 12.62 8.15 28.92
N VAL A 344 12.25 7.99 27.64
CA VAL A 344 12.59 6.85 26.82
C VAL A 344 14.10 6.82 26.55
N VAL A 345 14.75 5.78 27.03
CA VAL A 345 16.21 5.59 26.90
C VAL A 345 16.61 4.82 25.64
N SER A 346 15.67 4.14 25.00
CA SER A 346 15.93 3.37 23.77
C SER A 346 14.66 3.33 22.92
N SER A 347 14.79 3.57 21.62
CA SER A 347 13.66 3.44 20.68
C SER A 347 13.18 2.00 20.57
N GLY A 348 11.90 1.80 20.32
CA GLY A 348 11.28 0.49 20.14
C GLY A 348 9.86 0.41 20.69
N PRO A 349 9.24 -0.78 20.64
CA PRO A 349 7.93 -1.05 21.23
C PRO A 349 8.04 -1.18 22.75
N TYR A 350 7.01 -0.67 23.41
CA TYR A 350 6.79 -0.78 24.85
C TYR A 350 5.38 -1.29 25.11
N ASP A 351 5.23 -2.18 26.10
CA ASP A 351 3.92 -2.60 26.61
C ASP A 351 3.59 -1.81 27.87
N ILE A 352 2.37 -1.29 27.89
CA ILE A 352 1.74 -0.66 29.05
C ILE A 352 0.72 -1.66 29.55
N VAL A 353 0.93 -2.17 30.76
CA VAL A 353 -0.01 -3.02 31.47
C VAL A 353 -0.89 -2.12 32.34
N ILE A 354 -2.19 -2.19 32.14
CA ILE A 354 -3.23 -1.37 32.77
C ILE A 354 -4.09 -2.31 33.60
N GLY A 355 -4.17 -2.11 34.91
CA GLY A 355 -4.84 -3.08 35.73
C GLY A 355 -5.22 -2.58 37.13
N SER A 356 -5.45 -3.52 38.04
CA SER A 356 -5.69 -3.21 39.45
C SER A 356 -4.61 -3.77 40.35
N SER A 357 -4.20 -3.01 41.34
CA SER A 357 -3.28 -3.46 42.41
C SER A 357 -3.93 -4.43 43.38
N ALA A 358 -5.27 -4.54 43.42
CA ALA A 358 -6.03 -5.49 44.24
C ALA A 358 -6.53 -6.67 43.39
N GLY A 359 -6.32 -7.91 43.86
CA GLY A 359 -6.77 -9.09 43.17
C GLY A 359 -8.29 -9.23 43.12
N GLY A 360 -8.80 -9.71 41.96
CA GLY A 360 -10.24 -9.94 41.74
C GLY A 360 -11.07 -8.70 41.42
N GLU A 361 -10.47 -7.50 41.41
CA GLU A 361 -11.18 -6.28 41.03
C GLU A 361 -11.52 -6.23 39.56
N THR A 362 -12.76 -5.81 39.27
CA THR A 362 -13.27 -5.51 37.93
C THR A 362 -14.03 -4.19 37.97
N GLY A 363 -13.96 -3.42 36.88
CA GLY A 363 -14.65 -2.14 36.81
C GLY A 363 -14.10 -1.19 35.78
N ALA A 364 -14.79 -0.08 35.56
CA ALA A 364 -14.45 0.90 34.57
C ALA A 364 -13.17 1.70 34.95
N TYR A 365 -12.37 2.02 33.96
CA TYR A 365 -11.21 2.89 34.04
C TYR A 365 -11.09 3.80 32.81
N THR A 366 -10.33 4.89 32.95
CA THR A 366 -9.91 5.75 31.86
C THR A 366 -8.38 5.75 31.80
N PHE A 367 -7.83 5.55 30.63
CA PHE A 367 -6.39 5.47 30.39
C PHE A 367 -5.95 6.55 29.39
N ASP A 368 -5.03 7.41 29.80
CA ASP A 368 -4.49 8.51 28.99
C ASP A 368 -3.05 8.27 28.61
N VAL A 369 -2.71 8.49 27.34
CA VAL A 369 -1.34 8.43 26.83
C VAL A 369 -0.96 9.74 26.18
N SER A 370 0.02 10.41 26.73
CA SER A 370 0.62 11.58 26.12
C SER A 370 2.16 11.46 26.04
N ALA A 371 2.77 12.16 25.10
CA ALA A 371 4.20 12.18 25.00
C ALA A 371 4.68 13.50 24.41
N SER A 372 5.74 14.07 25.01
CA SER A 372 6.47 15.22 24.50
C SER A 372 7.85 14.81 24.05
N THR A 373 8.30 15.33 22.91
CA THR A 373 9.70 15.20 22.50
C THR A 373 10.46 16.42 22.95
N THR A 374 11.57 16.23 23.68
CA THR A 374 12.51 17.30 24.00
C THR A 374 13.39 17.70 22.81
N LEU A 375 13.33 16.95 21.73
CA LEU A 375 14.00 17.26 20.49
C LEU A 375 13.20 18.34 19.74
N SER A 376 13.87 19.47 19.45
CA SER A 376 13.38 20.47 18.50
C SER A 376 12.82 19.73 17.28
N PRO A 377 11.61 20.05 16.81
CA PRO A 377 11.11 19.41 15.62
C PRO A 377 12.12 19.70 14.51
N ARG A 378 12.83 18.69 14.04
CA ARG A 378 13.28 18.73 12.67
C ARG A 378 12.00 18.96 11.91
N THR A 379 11.86 20.13 11.31
CA THR A 379 10.74 20.48 10.47
C THR A 379 10.51 19.30 9.52
N ALA A 380 9.56 18.45 9.88
CA ALA A 380 9.08 17.41 8.99
C ALA A 380 8.57 18.19 7.77
N ALA A 381 9.25 18.01 6.65
CA ALA A 381 8.76 18.55 5.41
C ALA A 381 7.35 17.99 5.23
N PRO A 382 6.35 18.84 4.94
CA PRO A 382 5.01 18.33 4.71
C PRO A 382 5.10 17.26 3.63
N ILE A 383 4.36 16.15 3.80
CA ILE A 383 4.21 15.16 2.74
C ILE A 383 3.56 15.90 1.56
N VAL A 384 4.39 16.41 0.68
CA VAL A 384 3.96 16.70 -0.67
C VAL A 384 3.77 15.34 -1.30
N ARG A 385 2.55 14.98 -1.69
CA ARG A 385 2.28 13.78 -2.49
C ARG A 385 3.38 13.69 -3.56
N GLY A 386 4.34 12.79 -3.36
CA GLY A 386 5.45 12.57 -4.27
C GLY A 386 6.88 12.89 -3.81
N ARG A 387 7.16 13.41 -2.59
CA ARG A 387 8.54 13.62 -2.13
C ARG A 387 8.67 13.59 -0.61
N THR A 388 9.08 12.46 -0.04
CA THR A 388 9.64 12.41 1.32
C THR A 388 10.82 11.45 1.33
N ARG A 389 12.00 11.92 1.76
CA ARG A 389 13.13 11.03 2.05
C ARG A 389 12.86 10.37 3.40
N TRP A 390 12.65 9.07 3.38
CA TRP A 390 12.41 8.23 4.55
C TRP A 390 13.75 7.80 5.20
N GLY A 391 14.56 8.77 5.60
CA GLY A 391 15.93 8.48 6.03
C GLY A 391 16.10 7.77 7.38
N ASP A 392 15.08 7.75 8.29
CA ASP A 392 15.25 7.21 9.66
C ASP A 392 13.91 6.70 10.23
N LEU A 393 13.28 5.72 9.60
CA LEU A 393 11.98 5.20 10.04
C LEU A 393 12.04 4.33 11.30
N GLY A 394 13.23 3.98 11.81
CA GLY A 394 13.35 3.16 13.02
C GLY A 394 12.61 1.82 12.92
N LEU A 395 12.62 1.20 11.74
CA LEU A 395 11.98 -0.10 11.52
C LEU A 395 12.55 -1.13 12.50
N PRO A 396 11.69 -1.98 13.09
CA PRO A 396 12.16 -3.07 13.93
C PRO A 396 13.07 -3.98 13.09
N ARG A 397 14.23 -4.34 13.65
CA ARG A 397 15.08 -5.36 13.04
C ARG A 397 14.41 -6.70 13.28
N ARG A 398 13.97 -7.33 12.20
CA ARG A 398 13.43 -8.70 12.23
C ARG A 398 14.56 -9.64 12.64
N ALA A 399 14.32 -10.46 13.66
CA ALA A 399 15.24 -11.54 13.99
C ALA A 399 15.14 -12.62 12.90
N LYS A 400 16.29 -13.13 12.47
CA LYS A 400 16.32 -14.39 11.69
C LYS A 400 16.15 -15.51 12.68
N HIS A 401 15.13 -16.35 12.47
CA HIS A 401 15.02 -17.66 13.12
C HIS A 401 16.12 -18.60 12.65
#